data_3351d052611c80bce33d90563970df7f
#
_entry.id   3351d052611c80bce33d90563970df7f
#
_cell.length_a   1.000
_cell.length_b   1.000
_cell.length_c   1.000
_cell.angle_alpha   90.00
_cell.angle_beta   90.00
_cell.angle_gamma   90.00
#
_symmetry.space_group_name_H-M   'P 1'
#
loop_
_entity.id
_entity.type
_entity.pdbx_description
1 polymer ?
#
loop_
_entity_poly.entity_id
_entity_poly.type
_entity_poly.pdbx_seq_one_letter_code
_entity_poly.pdbx_strand_id
1 'polypeptide(L)' 'MEITIGMRQVPREITLNTDQRAEEVRDAIAAAIQDGQPLITLTDKHGRTLLIPTSALAYVEVGSSQARRVGFGA' A
#
# COMPACT_ATOMS: atom_id res chain seq x y z
N MET A 1 -8.91 3.13 8.98
CA MET A 1 -8.26 3.93 7.94
C MET A 1 -8.21 3.14 6.64
N GLU A 2 -8.45 3.80 5.54
CA GLU A 2 -8.50 3.15 4.24
C GLU A 2 -7.19 3.31 3.48
N ILE A 3 -6.77 2.23 2.82
CA ILE A 3 -5.59 2.22 1.98
C ILE A 3 -6.02 1.80 0.58
N THR A 4 -5.61 2.56 -0.42
CA THR A 4 -5.89 2.25 -1.82
C THR A 4 -4.57 1.96 -2.53
N ILE A 5 -4.52 0.85 -3.22
CA ILE A 5 -3.31 0.37 -3.87
C ILE A 5 -3.55 0.28 -5.36
N GLY A 6 -2.73 0.98 -6.13
CA GLY A 6 -2.77 0.88 -7.57
C GLY A 6 -1.64 0.00 -8.07
N MET A 7 -1.98 -0.95 -8.93
CA MET A 7 -1.03 -1.90 -9.50
C MET A 7 -0.74 -1.52 -10.95
N ARG A 8 0.48 -1.82 -11.39
CA ARG A 8 0.87 -1.54 -12.77
C ARG A 8 0.07 -2.42 -13.72
N GLN A 9 -0.43 -1.83 -14.79
CA GLN A 9 -1.14 -2.52 -15.86
C GLN A 9 -2.42 -3.21 -15.40
N VAL A 10 -2.89 -2.86 -14.20
CA VAL A 10 -4.16 -3.37 -13.69
C VAL A 10 -5.06 -2.16 -13.46
N PRO A 11 -6.17 -2.05 -14.18
CA PRO A 11 -7.03 -0.87 -14.08
C PRO A 11 -7.82 -0.78 -12.78
N ARG A 12 -7.90 -1.85 -12.01
CA ARG A 12 -8.66 -1.87 -10.77
C ARG A 12 -7.75 -1.62 -9.59
N GLU A 13 -8.20 -0.74 -8.72
CA GLU A 13 -7.50 -0.49 -7.47
C GLU A 13 -7.94 -1.49 -6.42
N ILE A 14 -7.03 -1.78 -5.51
CA ILE A 14 -7.32 -2.63 -4.37
C ILE A 14 -7.48 -1.73 -3.15
N THR A 15 -8.58 -1.90 -2.45
CA THR A 15 -8.87 -1.10 -1.25
C THR A 15 -8.95 -2.02 -0.05
N LEU A 16 -8.32 -1.61 1.04
CA LEU A 16 -8.41 -2.33 2.30
C LEU A 16 -8.50 -1.36 3.45
N ASN A 17 -9.01 -1.85 4.58
CA ASN A 17 -9.07 -1.09 5.81
C ASN A 17 -8.15 -1.69 6.85
N THR A 18 -7.45 -0.84 7.57
CA THR A 18 -6.53 -1.27 8.61
C THR A 18 -6.76 -0.45 9.87
N ASP A 19 -6.42 -1.04 11.01
CA ASP A 19 -6.45 -0.34 12.29
C ASP A 19 -5.12 0.37 12.59
N GLN A 20 -4.13 0.19 11.72
CA GLN A 20 -2.84 0.84 11.88
C GLN A 20 -2.95 2.32 11.55
N ARG A 21 -2.00 3.08 12.06
CA ARG A 21 -1.94 4.52 11.79
C ARG A 21 -1.36 4.76 10.40
N ALA A 22 -1.76 5.87 9.80
CA ALA A 22 -1.31 6.23 8.46
C ALA A 22 0.21 6.27 8.37
N GLU A 23 0.87 6.87 9.35
CA GLU A 23 2.31 6.98 9.35
C GLU A 23 2.99 5.62 9.41
N GLU A 24 2.44 4.71 10.19
CA GLU A 24 2.99 3.36 10.31
C GLU A 24 2.95 2.61 8.98
N VAL A 25 1.82 2.70 8.31
CA VAL A 25 1.65 2.03 7.02
C VAL A 25 2.58 2.66 5.99
N ARG A 26 2.60 3.97 5.92
CA ARG A 26 3.45 4.68 4.98
C ARG A 26 4.92 4.33 5.17
N ASP A 27 5.37 4.36 6.41
CA ASP A 27 6.78 4.11 6.72
C ASP A 27 7.16 2.67 6.43
N ALA A 28 6.26 1.73 6.70
CA ALA A 28 6.51 0.31 6.44
C ALA A 28 6.65 0.05 4.94
N ILE A 29 5.77 0.64 4.14
CA ILE A 29 5.80 0.48 2.69
C ILE A 29 7.07 1.14 2.12
N ALA A 30 7.37 2.35 2.56
CA ALA A 30 8.55 3.05 2.09
C ALA A 30 9.83 2.29 2.42
N ALA A 31 9.91 1.74 3.62
CA ALA A 31 11.07 0.97 4.05
C ALA A 31 11.23 -0.31 3.21
N ALA A 32 10.12 -0.98 2.92
CA ALA A 32 10.17 -2.20 2.11
C ALA A 32 10.72 -1.91 0.72
N ILE A 33 10.30 -0.79 0.15
CA ILE A 33 10.76 -0.40 -1.18
C ILE A 33 12.23 -0.01 -1.17
N GLN A 34 12.64 0.77 -0.17
CA GLN A 34 14.03 1.19 -0.03
C GLN A 34 14.97 0.02 0.19
N ASP A 35 14.50 -0.98 0.93
CA ASP A 35 15.29 -2.17 1.23
C ASP A 35 15.29 -3.19 0.10
N GLY A 36 14.55 -2.93 -0.98
CA GLY A 36 14.48 -3.85 -2.09
C GLY A 36 13.71 -5.12 -1.80
N GLN A 37 12.77 -5.07 -0.85
CA GLN A 37 11.96 -6.23 -0.54
C GLN A 37 11.11 -6.63 -1.74
N PRO A 38 11.05 -7.92 -2.08
CA PRO A 38 10.27 -8.35 -3.25
C PRO A 38 8.77 -8.31 -3.01
N LEU A 39 8.34 -8.36 -1.77
CA LEU A 39 6.92 -8.37 -1.42
C LEU A 39 6.64 -7.38 -0.30
N ILE A 40 5.47 -6.78 -0.40
CA ILE A 40 4.90 -5.98 0.69
C ILE A 40 3.72 -6.75 1.24
N THR A 41 3.67 -6.92 2.56
CA THR A 41 2.58 -7.61 3.22
C THR A 41 1.72 -6.61 3.97
N LEU A 42 0.43 -6.60 3.67
CA LEU A 42 -0.51 -5.72 4.35
C LEU A 42 -1.62 -6.58 4.95
N THR A 43 -2.01 -6.25 6.17
CA THR A 43 -3.06 -6.96 6.87
C THR A 43 -4.27 -6.05 7.05
N ASP A 44 -5.41 -6.55 6.62
CA ASP A 44 -6.70 -5.89 6.73
C ASP A 44 -7.25 -6.10 8.14
N LYS A 45 -8.09 -5.19 8.61
CA LYS A 45 -8.68 -5.31 9.95
C LYS A 45 -9.60 -6.51 10.09
N HIS A 46 -10.00 -7.11 8.98
CA HIS A 46 -10.82 -8.32 8.97
C HIS A 46 -9.99 -9.59 8.91
N GLY A 47 -8.69 -9.48 9.04
CA GLY A 47 -7.81 -10.64 9.06
C GLY A 47 -7.29 -11.07 7.70
N ARG A 48 -7.64 -10.36 6.64
CA ARG A 48 -7.10 -10.67 5.32
C ARG A 48 -5.65 -10.20 5.25
N THR A 49 -4.84 -10.99 4.57
CA THR A 49 -3.45 -10.62 4.31
C THR A 49 -3.27 -10.47 2.80
N LEU A 50 -2.73 -9.33 2.40
CA LEU A 50 -2.44 -9.05 1.01
C LEU A 50 -0.94 -9.10 0.81
N LEU A 51 -0.50 -9.85 -0.19
CA LEU A 51 0.90 -9.94 -0.57
C LEU A 51 1.03 -9.24 -1.92
N ILE A 52 1.79 -8.17 -1.95
CA ILE A 52 1.89 -7.33 -3.13
C ILE A 52 3.33 -7.32 -3.62
N PRO A 53 3.59 -7.81 -4.83
CA PRO A 53 4.92 -7.71 -5.40
C PRO A 53 5.31 -6.25 -5.58
N THR A 54 6.45 -5.84 -5.05
CA THR A 54 6.89 -4.45 -5.17
C THR A 54 7.06 -4.03 -6.63
N SER A 55 7.46 -4.96 -7.48
CA SER A 55 7.65 -4.65 -8.90
C SER A 55 6.35 -4.35 -9.63
N ALA A 56 5.22 -4.79 -9.08
CA ALA A 56 3.92 -4.55 -9.69
C ALA A 56 3.19 -3.34 -9.10
N LEU A 57 3.77 -2.74 -8.07
CA LEU A 57 3.14 -1.63 -7.38
C LEU A 57 3.32 -0.33 -8.17
N ALA A 58 2.23 0.40 -8.38
CA ALA A 58 2.29 1.71 -9.03
C ALA A 58 2.23 2.84 -8.01
N TYR A 59 1.29 2.75 -7.06
CA TYR A 59 1.14 3.77 -6.02
C TYR A 59 0.34 3.22 -4.86
N VAL A 60 0.43 3.93 -3.74
CA VAL A 60 -0.39 3.64 -2.55
C VAL A 60 -0.92 4.97 -2.04
N GLU A 61 -2.22 5.03 -1.80
CA GLU A 61 -2.84 6.16 -1.14
C GLU A 61 -3.16 5.75 0.28
N VAL A 62 -2.68 6.52 1.25
CA VAL A 62 -2.86 6.21 2.66
C VAL A 62 -3.67 7.32 3.31
N GLY A 63 -4.73 6.95 3.99
CA GLY A 63 -5.61 7.89 4.62
C GLY A 63 -6.97 7.93 3.95
N SER A 64 -7.88 8.68 4.52
CA SER A 64 -9.26 8.71 4.05
C SER A 64 -9.53 9.93 3.17
N SER A 65 -10.15 10.93 3.76
CA SER A 65 -10.62 12.09 3.00
C SER A 65 -9.50 12.99 2.50
N GLN A 66 -8.33 12.93 3.12
CA GLN A 66 -7.18 13.72 2.71
C GLN A 66 -6.03 12.80 2.31
N ALA A 67 -6.37 11.81 1.55
CA ALA A 67 -5.39 10.82 1.14
C ALA A 67 -4.22 11.47 0.43
N ARG A 68 -3.03 11.04 0.80
CA ARG A 68 -1.81 11.43 0.12
C ARG A 68 -1.37 10.30 -0.76
N ARG A 69 -1.17 10.62 -2.01
CA ARG A 69 -0.68 9.62 -2.94
C ARG A 69 0.84 9.55 -2.84
N VAL A 70 1.32 8.35 -2.62
CA VAL A 70 2.75 8.06 -2.61
C VAL A 70 3.04 7.35 -3.92
N GLY A 71 3.69 8.05 -4.85
CA GLY A 71 4.04 7.49 -6.14
C GLY A 71 5.41 6.86 -6.11
N PHE A 72 5.55 5.74 -6.83
CA PHE A 72 6.79 5.00 -6.90
C PHE A 72 7.16 4.74 -8.34
N GLY A 73 8.39 5.00 -8.68
CA GLY A 73 8.93 4.66 -9.98
C GLY A 73 8.30 5.39 -11.14
N ALA A 74 7.87 6.57 -10.93
CA ALA A 74 7.20 7.35 -11.96
C ALA A 74 8.13 7.70 -13.10
#